data_34f7194a5f38e2d03e2910aa33127d2b
#
_entry.id   34f7194a5f38e2d03e2910aa33127d2b
#
_cell.length_a   1.000
_cell.length_b   1.000
_cell.length_c   1.000
_cell.angle_alpha   90.00
_cell.angle_beta   90.00
_cell.angle_gamma   90.00
#
_symmetry.space_group_name_H-M   'P 1'
#
loop_
_entity.id
_entity.type
_entity.pdbx_description
1 polymer ?
#
loop_
_entity_poly.entity_id
_entity_poly.type
_entity_poly.pdbx_seq_one_letter_code
_entity_poly.pdbx_strand_id
1 'polypeptide(L)'
;MTAPAAARIAVVSSGFAASTGRRVADHAVGRGHDVRFVDDVEDAAALRAALRDADAVVLVPKRGDPVRHTEHATRLLLAEAAARPAPPHLVLLSSFAVGHGPAHPLNRTGATLLPARIAAERALRSGPAPYTIVRPTWMTDDPPGSHALTLTQDPRTDGMISRADLAAAMIAAVEEPSARGTTFALFNEPGEPLADWAAAFTGLRRDAPDTADADPHREELS
;
A
#
# COMPACT_ATOMS: atom_id res chain seq x y z
N MET A 1 10.29 18.04 16.91
CA MET A 1 9.40 17.49 15.86
C MET A 1 7.96 17.75 16.29
N THR A 2 7.19 18.46 15.48
CA THR A 2 5.75 18.68 15.74
C THR A 2 5.04 17.38 15.43
N ALA A 3 4.13 16.93 16.31
CA ALA A 3 3.29 15.77 16.02
C ALA A 3 2.48 16.03 14.73
N PRO A 4 2.31 15.04 13.84
CA PRO A 4 1.48 15.22 12.65
C PRO A 4 0.05 15.58 13.06
N ALA A 5 -0.65 16.34 12.21
CA ALA A 5 -2.05 16.66 12.44
C ALA A 5 -2.87 15.36 12.44
N ALA A 6 -3.81 15.24 13.37
CA ALA A 6 -4.70 14.08 13.44
C ALA A 6 -5.50 13.98 12.14
N ALA A 7 -5.43 12.83 11.48
CA ALA A 7 -6.16 12.52 10.25
C ALA A 7 -7.25 11.47 10.51
N ARG A 8 -8.29 11.45 9.70
CA ARG A 8 -9.31 10.40 9.68
C ARG A 8 -8.90 9.35 8.65
N ILE A 9 -8.56 8.16 9.12
CA ILE A 9 -8.01 7.09 8.31
C ILE A 9 -8.99 5.92 8.24
N ALA A 10 -9.39 5.52 7.05
CA ALA A 10 -10.08 4.24 6.85
C ALA A 10 -9.05 3.15 6.57
N VAL A 11 -9.00 2.11 7.40
CA VAL A 11 -8.17 0.91 7.17
C VAL A 11 -9.09 -0.18 6.65
N VAL A 12 -8.90 -0.56 5.39
CA VAL A 12 -9.68 -1.59 4.70
C VAL A 12 -8.85 -2.86 4.62
N SER A 13 -9.27 -3.89 5.34
CA SER A 13 -8.55 -5.17 5.39
C SER A 13 -9.49 -6.28 5.76
N SER A 14 -9.65 -7.30 4.92
CA SER A 14 -10.55 -8.41 5.16
C SER A 14 -9.85 -9.71 5.50
N GLY A 15 -10.44 -10.50 6.41
CA GLY A 15 -10.07 -11.85 6.80
C GLY A 15 -8.71 -11.98 7.51
N PHE A 16 -7.93 -13.04 7.20
CA PHE A 16 -6.71 -13.38 7.95
C PHE A 16 -5.54 -12.37 7.78
N ALA A 17 -5.57 -11.55 6.75
CA ALA A 17 -4.70 -10.38 6.64
C ALA A 17 -5.02 -9.33 7.71
N ALA A 18 -6.06 -9.54 8.52
CA ALA A 18 -6.34 -8.77 9.72
C ALA A 18 -5.13 -8.62 10.66
N SER A 19 -4.17 -9.52 10.64
CA SER A 19 -2.93 -9.35 11.41
C SER A 19 -2.14 -8.12 10.96
N THR A 20 -1.94 -7.91 9.66
CA THR A 20 -1.23 -6.72 9.13
C THR A 20 -2.15 -5.49 9.14
N GLY A 21 -3.39 -5.60 8.65
CA GLY A 21 -4.36 -4.50 8.68
C GLY A 21 -4.65 -4.02 10.10
N ARG A 22 -4.77 -4.94 11.06
CA ARG A 22 -4.95 -4.57 12.47
C ARG A 22 -3.74 -3.83 13.03
N ARG A 23 -2.51 -4.29 12.73
CA ARG A 23 -1.29 -3.57 13.13
C ARG A 23 -1.22 -2.18 12.55
N VAL A 24 -1.64 -1.99 11.28
CA VAL A 24 -1.75 -0.67 10.66
C VAL A 24 -2.75 0.21 11.42
N ALA A 25 -3.93 -0.32 11.74
CA ALA A 25 -4.95 0.43 12.49
C ALA A 25 -4.45 0.79 13.90
N ASP A 26 -3.88 -0.17 14.62
CA ASP A 26 -3.36 0.05 15.97
C ASP A 26 -2.20 1.06 15.97
N HIS A 27 -1.32 1.01 14.96
CA HIS A 27 -0.24 1.99 14.81
C HIS A 27 -0.80 3.39 14.54
N ALA A 28 -1.79 3.52 13.66
CA ALA A 28 -2.45 4.81 13.38
C ALA A 28 -3.13 5.41 14.62
N VAL A 29 -3.84 4.58 15.40
CA VAL A 29 -4.41 5.01 16.68
C VAL A 29 -3.32 5.48 17.65
N GLY A 30 -2.22 4.72 17.75
CA GLY A 30 -1.07 5.09 18.58
C GLY A 30 -0.39 6.40 18.17
N ARG A 31 -0.55 6.81 16.89
CA ARG A 31 -0.09 8.09 16.35
C ARG A 31 -1.10 9.23 16.56
N GLY A 32 -2.28 8.96 17.12
CA GLY A 32 -3.32 9.95 17.40
C GLY A 32 -4.31 10.21 16.25
N HIS A 33 -4.38 9.32 15.26
CA HIS A 33 -5.36 9.41 14.18
C HIS A 33 -6.73 8.85 14.60
N ASP A 34 -7.81 9.35 13.98
CA ASP A 34 -9.15 8.76 14.06
C ASP A 34 -9.25 7.64 13.03
N VAL A 35 -9.44 6.40 13.48
CA VAL A 35 -9.35 5.21 12.63
C VAL A 35 -10.70 4.50 12.54
N ARG A 36 -11.17 4.27 11.31
CA ARG A 36 -12.29 3.39 11.01
C ARG A 36 -11.78 2.13 10.32
N PHE A 37 -12.05 0.98 10.91
CA PHE A 37 -11.65 -0.31 10.35
C PHE A 37 -12.82 -0.93 9.57
N VAL A 38 -12.55 -1.33 8.31
CA VAL A 38 -13.51 -2.03 7.45
C VAL A 38 -12.92 -3.41 7.13
N ASP A 39 -13.56 -4.47 7.62
CA ASP A 39 -13.09 -5.85 7.48
C ASP A 39 -13.74 -6.60 6.30
N ASP A 40 -14.74 -6.02 5.67
CA ASP A 40 -15.34 -6.52 4.44
C ASP A 40 -15.47 -5.40 3.40
N VAL A 41 -14.68 -5.49 2.35
CA VAL A 41 -14.69 -4.54 1.22
C VAL A 41 -16.01 -4.58 0.44
N GLU A 42 -16.78 -5.66 0.52
CA GLU A 42 -18.08 -5.81 -0.14
C GLU A 42 -19.24 -5.24 0.67
N ASP A 43 -19.04 -4.93 1.95
CA ASP A 43 -19.99 -4.11 2.69
C ASP A 43 -19.91 -2.66 2.19
N ALA A 44 -20.65 -2.40 1.10
CA ALA A 44 -20.69 -1.09 0.47
C ALA A 44 -21.20 0.01 1.42
N ALA A 45 -22.03 -0.33 2.41
CA ALA A 45 -22.53 0.63 3.38
C ALA A 45 -21.43 1.02 4.38
N ALA A 46 -20.74 0.02 4.94
CA ALA A 46 -19.59 0.24 5.82
C ALA A 46 -18.46 0.98 5.10
N LEU A 47 -18.16 0.59 3.85
CA LEU A 47 -17.14 1.23 3.04
C LEU A 47 -17.47 2.72 2.79
N ARG A 48 -18.66 3.04 2.32
CA ARG A 48 -19.08 4.45 2.12
C ARG A 48 -19.08 5.24 3.41
N ALA A 49 -19.54 4.63 4.52
CA ALA A 49 -19.52 5.29 5.81
C ALA A 49 -18.09 5.61 6.27
N ALA A 50 -17.15 4.67 6.09
CA ALA A 50 -15.75 4.88 6.44
C ALA A 50 -15.07 5.93 5.55
N LEU A 51 -15.43 5.97 4.27
CA LEU A 51 -14.83 6.88 3.28
C LEU A 51 -15.43 8.28 3.29
N ARG A 52 -16.62 8.49 3.85
CA ARG A 52 -17.38 9.75 3.73
C ARG A 52 -16.57 10.99 4.02
N ASP A 53 -15.75 10.95 5.05
CA ASP A 53 -14.94 12.06 5.55
C ASP A 53 -13.47 11.66 5.80
N ALA A 54 -13.03 10.52 5.28
CA ALA A 54 -11.66 10.06 5.41
C ALA A 54 -10.68 11.00 4.68
N ASP A 55 -9.58 11.32 5.32
CA ASP A 55 -8.46 12.05 4.74
C ASP A 55 -7.52 11.09 4.00
N ALA A 56 -7.46 9.83 4.46
CA ALA A 56 -6.71 8.75 3.82
C ALA A 56 -7.41 7.39 3.94
N VAL A 57 -7.07 6.49 3.02
CA VAL A 57 -7.49 5.09 3.04
C VAL A 57 -6.28 4.19 2.89
N VAL A 58 -6.14 3.22 3.79
CA VAL A 58 -5.07 2.22 3.72
C VAL A 58 -5.70 0.87 3.38
N LEU A 59 -5.42 0.38 2.16
CA LEU A 59 -5.88 -0.92 1.70
C LEU A 59 -4.83 -1.99 1.98
N VAL A 60 -5.17 -2.95 2.84
CA VAL A 60 -4.35 -4.11 3.18
C VAL A 60 -5.06 -5.38 2.69
N PRO A 61 -4.81 -5.82 1.43
CA PRO A 61 -5.55 -6.90 0.83
C PRO A 61 -5.30 -8.25 1.50
N LYS A 62 -6.36 -9.03 1.63
CA LYS A 62 -6.31 -10.42 2.09
C LYS A 62 -5.61 -11.33 1.07
N ARG A 63 -4.93 -12.37 1.54
CA ARG A 63 -4.60 -13.55 0.73
C ARG A 63 -5.88 -14.37 0.46
N GLY A 64 -5.92 -15.10 -0.60
CA GLY A 64 -7.02 -16.03 -0.88
C GLY A 64 -7.74 -15.71 -2.18
N ASP A 65 -8.37 -14.56 -2.32
CA ASP A 65 -8.92 -14.07 -3.59
C ASP A 65 -8.31 -12.72 -3.96
N PRO A 66 -7.15 -12.72 -4.66
CA PRO A 66 -6.47 -11.48 -4.98
C PRO A 66 -7.25 -10.56 -5.93
N VAL A 67 -8.04 -11.13 -6.83
CA VAL A 67 -8.88 -10.34 -7.76
C VAL A 67 -9.90 -9.54 -6.95
N ARG A 68 -10.62 -10.22 -6.07
CA ARG A 68 -11.63 -9.59 -5.21
C ARG A 68 -11.03 -8.60 -4.23
N HIS A 69 -10.03 -9.05 -3.44
CA HIS A 69 -9.53 -8.28 -2.30
C HIS A 69 -8.45 -7.26 -2.66
N THR A 70 -7.92 -7.28 -3.89
CA THR A 70 -6.93 -6.29 -4.33
C THR A 70 -7.46 -5.47 -5.51
N GLU A 71 -7.68 -6.10 -6.67
CA GLU A 71 -8.07 -5.38 -7.88
C GLU A 71 -9.46 -4.76 -7.73
N HIS A 72 -10.47 -5.58 -7.44
CA HIS A 72 -11.85 -5.09 -7.29
C HIS A 72 -11.96 -4.09 -6.14
N ALA A 73 -11.37 -4.39 -4.98
CA ALA A 73 -11.33 -3.47 -3.85
C ALA A 73 -10.72 -2.10 -4.22
N THR A 74 -9.61 -2.09 -4.94
CA THR A 74 -8.97 -0.84 -5.39
C THR A 74 -9.89 -0.05 -6.32
N ARG A 75 -10.58 -0.73 -7.25
CA ARG A 75 -11.54 -0.07 -8.16
C ARG A 75 -12.73 0.52 -7.43
N LEU A 76 -13.27 -0.17 -6.43
CA LEU A 76 -14.35 0.35 -5.58
C LEU A 76 -13.91 1.60 -4.82
N LEU A 77 -12.72 1.55 -4.19
CA LEU A 77 -12.17 2.70 -3.47
C LEU A 77 -11.95 3.90 -4.40
N LEU A 78 -11.45 3.69 -5.61
CA LEU A 78 -11.28 4.75 -6.60
C LEU A 78 -12.62 5.34 -7.05
N ALA A 79 -13.64 4.51 -7.26
CA ALA A 79 -14.98 4.98 -7.63
C ALA A 79 -15.61 5.85 -6.54
N GLU A 80 -15.52 5.42 -5.28
CA GLU A 80 -16.01 6.21 -4.14
C GLU A 80 -15.16 7.49 -3.93
N ALA A 81 -13.84 7.44 -4.15
CA ALA A 81 -12.96 8.59 -4.09
C ALA A 81 -13.28 9.63 -5.18
N ALA A 82 -13.56 9.18 -6.41
CA ALA A 82 -13.89 10.05 -7.54
C ALA A 82 -15.20 10.83 -7.33
N ALA A 83 -16.11 10.33 -6.51
CA ALA A 83 -17.35 11.02 -6.17
C ALA A 83 -17.15 12.19 -5.18
N ARG A 84 -15.93 12.39 -4.66
CA ARG A 84 -15.63 13.41 -3.65
C ARG A 84 -14.94 14.62 -4.28
N PRO A 85 -15.29 15.86 -3.86
CA PRO A 85 -14.57 17.08 -4.29
C PRO A 85 -13.09 17.05 -3.91
N ALA A 86 -12.74 16.42 -2.78
CA ALA A 86 -11.37 16.20 -2.33
C ALA A 86 -11.17 14.69 -2.09
N PRO A 87 -10.60 13.95 -3.06
CA PRO A 87 -10.32 12.53 -2.91
C PRO A 87 -9.36 12.25 -1.75
N PRO A 88 -9.56 11.16 -0.97
CA PRO A 88 -8.63 10.77 0.08
C PRO A 88 -7.31 10.27 -0.53
N HIS A 89 -6.24 10.31 0.26
CA HIS A 89 -4.98 9.65 -0.11
C HIS A 89 -5.12 8.14 0.01
N LEU A 90 -4.91 7.39 -1.07
CA LEU A 90 -5.03 5.94 -1.13
C LEU A 90 -3.65 5.28 -0.96
N VAL A 91 -3.44 4.54 0.12
CA VAL A 91 -2.20 3.78 0.38
C VAL A 91 -2.49 2.30 0.16
N LEU A 92 -1.85 1.68 -0.85
CA LEU A 92 -2.03 0.27 -1.19
C LEU A 92 -0.87 -0.58 -0.68
N LEU A 93 -1.18 -1.63 0.06
CA LEU A 93 -0.24 -2.74 0.29
C LEU A 93 -0.21 -3.65 -0.93
N SER A 94 0.84 -3.54 -1.73
CA SER A 94 1.10 -4.40 -2.90
C SER A 94 2.10 -5.53 -2.58
N SER A 95 3.06 -5.79 -3.44
CA SER A 95 4.10 -6.82 -3.27
C SER A 95 5.35 -6.46 -4.08
N PHE A 96 6.54 -6.67 -3.50
CA PHE A 96 7.81 -6.54 -4.23
C PHE A 96 7.87 -7.46 -5.46
N ALA A 97 7.20 -8.61 -5.41
CA ALA A 97 7.17 -9.57 -6.51
C ALA A 97 6.58 -9.01 -7.83
N VAL A 98 5.83 -7.91 -7.78
CA VAL A 98 5.36 -7.19 -8.98
C VAL A 98 6.54 -6.73 -9.84
N GLY A 99 7.66 -6.30 -9.23
CA GLY A 99 8.85 -5.88 -9.95
C GLY A 99 9.67 -7.04 -10.56
N HIS A 100 9.49 -8.26 -10.08
CA HIS A 100 10.26 -9.44 -10.52
C HIS A 100 9.68 -10.16 -11.75
N GLY A 101 8.47 -9.79 -12.18
CA GLY A 101 7.82 -10.38 -13.34
C GLY A 101 7.18 -11.77 -13.10
N PRO A 102 6.65 -12.41 -14.16
CA PRO A 102 5.78 -13.58 -14.04
C PRO A 102 6.49 -14.85 -13.56
N ALA A 103 7.79 -14.95 -13.71
CA ALA A 103 8.58 -16.12 -13.29
C ALA A 103 8.77 -16.20 -11.76
N HIS A 104 8.43 -15.17 -11.00
CA HIS A 104 8.62 -15.14 -9.55
C HIS A 104 7.85 -16.27 -8.85
N PRO A 105 8.42 -16.95 -7.83
CA PRO A 105 7.78 -18.09 -7.15
C PRO A 105 6.38 -17.80 -6.61
N LEU A 106 6.08 -16.57 -6.16
CA LEU A 106 4.74 -16.19 -5.72
C LEU A 106 3.67 -16.30 -6.81
N ASN A 107 4.04 -16.21 -8.09
CA ASN A 107 3.12 -16.45 -9.21
C ASN A 107 2.74 -17.93 -9.36
N ARG A 108 3.60 -18.87 -8.91
CA ARG A 108 3.32 -20.30 -9.02
C ARG A 108 2.35 -20.77 -7.93
N THR A 109 2.31 -20.10 -6.79
CA THR A 109 1.43 -20.45 -5.66
C THR A 109 0.03 -19.86 -5.78
N GLY A 110 -0.18 -18.94 -6.72
CA GLY A 110 -1.48 -18.34 -6.98
C GLY A 110 -1.43 -17.52 -8.26
N ALA A 111 -1.82 -18.12 -9.39
CA ALA A 111 -1.74 -17.53 -10.73
C ALA A 111 -2.40 -16.14 -10.86
N THR A 112 -3.29 -15.76 -9.95
CA THR A 112 -4.00 -14.47 -9.96
C THR A 112 -3.39 -13.42 -9.04
N LEU A 113 -2.40 -13.77 -8.21
CA LEU A 113 -1.88 -12.85 -7.19
C LEU A 113 -1.19 -11.64 -7.81
N LEU A 114 -0.18 -11.86 -8.66
CA LEU A 114 0.55 -10.76 -9.28
C LEU A 114 -0.27 -10.02 -10.33
N PRO A 115 -1.05 -10.67 -11.23
CA PRO A 115 -1.96 -9.96 -12.12
C PRO A 115 -2.90 -9.01 -11.40
N ALA A 116 -3.52 -9.44 -10.29
CA ALA A 116 -4.40 -8.58 -9.50
C ALA A 116 -3.67 -7.40 -8.84
N ARG A 117 -2.44 -7.61 -8.36
CA ARG A 117 -1.60 -6.53 -7.82
C ARG A 117 -1.22 -5.53 -8.91
N ILE A 118 -0.79 -6.00 -10.07
CA ILE A 118 -0.46 -5.15 -11.22
C ILE A 118 -1.68 -4.32 -11.66
N ALA A 119 -2.86 -4.96 -11.76
CA ALA A 119 -4.10 -4.28 -12.14
C ALA A 119 -4.50 -3.20 -11.13
N ALA A 120 -4.36 -3.47 -9.82
CA ALA A 120 -4.63 -2.51 -8.76
C ALA A 120 -3.65 -1.32 -8.79
N GLU A 121 -2.36 -1.57 -8.97
CA GLU A 121 -1.35 -0.52 -9.08
C GLU A 121 -1.57 0.37 -10.31
N ARG A 122 -1.90 -0.22 -11.47
CA ARG A 122 -2.26 0.53 -12.68
C ARG A 122 -3.51 1.39 -12.45
N ALA A 123 -4.53 0.83 -11.83
CA ALA A 123 -5.76 1.57 -11.53
C ALA A 123 -5.49 2.80 -10.63
N LEU A 124 -4.61 2.67 -9.63
CA LEU A 124 -4.21 3.80 -8.78
C LEU A 124 -3.45 4.87 -9.57
N ARG A 125 -2.46 4.47 -10.40
CA ARG A 125 -1.66 5.42 -11.19
C ARG A 125 -2.49 6.19 -12.22
N SER A 126 -3.53 5.56 -12.75
CA SER A 126 -4.44 6.17 -13.72
C SER A 126 -5.63 6.87 -13.07
N GLY A 127 -5.83 6.70 -11.77
CA GLY A 127 -6.98 7.22 -11.04
C GLY A 127 -6.84 8.70 -10.64
N PRO A 128 -7.94 9.33 -10.24
CA PRO A 128 -7.95 10.75 -9.88
C PRO A 128 -7.48 11.03 -8.45
N ALA A 129 -7.32 10.00 -7.61
CA ALA A 129 -6.96 10.16 -6.21
C ALA A 129 -5.44 10.18 -5.99
N PRO A 130 -4.92 10.98 -5.04
CA PRO A 130 -3.54 10.82 -4.60
C PRO A 130 -3.31 9.38 -4.09
N TYR A 131 -2.16 8.79 -4.42
CA TYR A 131 -1.87 7.43 -4.00
C TYR A 131 -0.44 7.25 -3.51
N THR A 132 -0.20 6.15 -2.79
CA THR A 132 1.12 5.57 -2.50
C THR A 132 1.02 4.06 -2.61
N ILE A 133 1.97 3.43 -3.31
CA ILE A 133 2.03 1.98 -3.48
C ILE A 133 3.22 1.44 -2.68
N VAL A 134 2.91 0.63 -1.68
CA VAL A 134 3.90 0.01 -0.79
C VAL A 134 4.08 -1.45 -1.17
N ARG A 135 5.29 -1.84 -1.56
CA ARG A 135 5.66 -3.20 -1.99
C ARG A 135 6.52 -3.88 -0.92
N PRO A 136 5.93 -4.48 0.12
CA PRO A 136 6.72 -5.18 1.14
C PRO A 136 7.43 -6.38 0.54
N THR A 137 8.62 -6.67 1.06
CA THR A 137 9.32 -7.93 0.88
C THR A 137 8.71 -9.06 1.72
N TRP A 138 9.42 -10.12 2.03
CA TRP A 138 8.90 -11.22 2.85
C TRP A 138 8.62 -10.75 4.27
N MET A 139 7.36 -10.90 4.70
CA MET A 139 6.92 -10.37 6.00
C MET A 139 7.24 -11.32 7.15
N THR A 140 7.85 -10.77 8.23
CA THR A 140 8.12 -11.43 9.50
C THR A 140 7.26 -10.87 10.62
N ASP A 141 7.33 -11.47 11.81
CA ASP A 141 6.70 -10.99 13.04
C ASP A 141 7.71 -10.47 14.06
N ASP A 142 8.89 -10.04 13.59
CA ASP A 142 9.91 -9.44 14.44
C ASP A 142 9.40 -8.17 15.15
N PRO A 143 9.94 -7.84 16.34
CA PRO A 143 9.56 -6.63 17.05
C PRO A 143 9.82 -5.36 16.24
N PRO A 144 9.01 -4.30 16.44
CA PRO A 144 9.21 -3.02 15.75
C PRO A 144 10.54 -2.36 16.13
N GLY A 145 11.16 -1.69 15.18
CA GLY A 145 12.37 -0.92 15.43
C GLY A 145 13.61 -1.76 15.79
N SER A 146 13.58 -3.07 15.50
CA SER A 146 14.73 -3.94 15.75
C SER A 146 15.85 -3.78 14.73
N HIS A 147 15.55 -3.16 13.59
CA HIS A 147 16.45 -3.04 12.44
C HIS A 147 16.26 -1.68 11.74
N ALA A 148 17.24 -1.30 10.95
CA ALA A 148 17.07 -0.21 10.00
C ALA A 148 16.01 -0.59 8.96
N LEU A 149 15.33 0.42 8.42
CA LEU A 149 14.33 0.26 7.37
C LEU A 149 14.81 0.98 6.11
N THR A 150 14.93 0.24 5.03
CA THR A 150 15.33 0.75 3.73
C THR A 150 14.13 0.80 2.78
N LEU A 151 13.88 1.99 2.20
CA LEU A 151 12.94 2.22 1.12
C LEU A 151 13.70 2.27 -0.20
N THR A 152 13.21 1.54 -1.21
CA THR A 152 13.90 1.47 -2.52
C THR A 152 12.90 1.39 -3.67
N GLN A 153 13.34 1.83 -4.83
CA GLN A 153 12.58 1.71 -6.09
C GLN A 153 13.26 0.74 -7.07
N ASP A 154 14.22 -0.06 -6.59
CA ASP A 154 14.77 -1.15 -7.38
C ASP A 154 13.71 -2.26 -7.55
N PRO A 155 13.32 -2.58 -8.80
CA PRO A 155 12.32 -3.62 -9.07
C PRO A 155 12.77 -5.02 -8.69
N ARG A 156 14.08 -5.25 -8.49
CA ARG A 156 14.67 -6.56 -8.14
C ARG A 156 14.92 -6.72 -6.65
N THR A 157 14.41 -5.78 -5.84
CA THR A 157 14.55 -5.85 -4.39
C THR A 157 14.00 -7.14 -3.82
N ASP A 158 14.76 -7.76 -2.92
CA ASP A 158 14.35 -8.88 -2.07
C ASP A 158 14.80 -8.59 -0.63
N GLY A 159 14.31 -9.34 0.34
CA GLY A 159 14.65 -9.18 1.75
C GLY A 159 13.49 -9.56 2.67
N MET A 160 13.57 -9.12 3.92
CA MET A 160 12.53 -9.34 4.92
C MET A 160 12.09 -8.01 5.52
N ILE A 161 10.83 -7.93 5.94
CA ILE A 161 10.26 -6.76 6.60
C ILE A 161 9.38 -7.20 7.77
N SER A 162 9.56 -6.60 8.95
CA SER A 162 8.62 -6.83 10.05
C SER A 162 7.26 -6.21 9.72
N ARG A 163 6.16 -6.91 10.10
CA ARG A 163 4.81 -6.35 9.93
C ARG A 163 4.60 -5.08 10.74
N ALA A 164 5.36 -4.92 11.82
CA ALA A 164 5.29 -3.72 12.65
C ALA A 164 5.94 -2.51 11.94
N ASP A 165 7.13 -2.68 11.36
CA ASP A 165 7.80 -1.63 10.60
C ASP A 165 7.06 -1.31 9.30
N LEU A 166 6.46 -2.33 8.66
CA LEU A 166 5.57 -2.14 7.52
C LEU A 166 4.36 -1.27 7.90
N ALA A 167 3.73 -1.54 9.04
CA ALA A 167 2.60 -0.74 9.51
C ALA A 167 3.02 0.72 9.77
N ALA A 168 4.19 0.92 10.38
CA ALA A 168 4.76 2.25 10.59
C ALA A 168 5.01 2.98 9.25
N ALA A 169 5.58 2.29 8.26
CA ALA A 169 5.83 2.85 6.93
C ALA A 169 4.54 3.27 6.21
N MET A 170 3.48 2.45 6.32
CA MET A 170 2.20 2.76 5.68
C MET A 170 1.52 3.97 6.31
N ILE A 171 1.61 4.14 7.63
CA ILE A 171 1.05 5.31 8.31
C ILE A 171 1.92 6.54 8.07
N ALA A 172 3.24 6.41 8.10
CA ALA A 172 4.14 7.50 7.70
C ALA A 172 3.86 7.98 6.26
N ALA A 173 3.53 7.08 5.33
CA ALA A 173 3.13 7.45 3.98
C ALA A 173 1.81 8.26 3.95
N VAL A 174 0.89 8.04 4.89
CA VAL A 174 -0.31 8.89 5.04
C VAL A 174 0.06 10.28 5.54
N GLU A 175 0.96 10.36 6.54
CA GLU A 175 1.37 11.60 7.21
C GLU A 175 2.23 12.50 6.32
N GLU A 176 3.04 11.91 5.41
CA GLU A 176 4.03 12.62 4.61
C GLU A 176 3.54 12.90 3.17
N PRO A 177 3.29 14.16 2.82
CA PRO A 177 2.85 14.52 1.45
C PRO A 177 3.85 14.11 0.35
N SER A 178 5.14 14.00 0.68
CA SER A 178 6.19 13.57 -0.25
C SER A 178 6.04 12.10 -0.70
N ALA A 179 5.33 11.27 0.06
CA ALA A 179 5.02 9.89 -0.32
C ALA A 179 3.98 9.77 -1.46
N ARG A 180 3.20 10.83 -1.70
CA ARG A 180 2.13 10.80 -2.72
C ARG A 180 2.69 10.67 -4.13
N GLY A 181 2.09 9.79 -4.92
CA GLY A 181 2.51 9.51 -6.30
C GLY A 181 3.79 8.69 -6.37
N THR A 182 4.11 7.90 -5.34
CA THR A 182 5.30 7.04 -5.34
C THR A 182 4.96 5.57 -5.20
N THR A 183 5.77 4.73 -5.84
CA THR A 183 5.80 3.28 -5.63
C THR A 183 7.18 2.92 -5.10
N PHE A 184 7.25 2.20 -3.98
CA PHE A 184 8.51 1.75 -3.41
C PHE A 184 8.38 0.36 -2.76
N ALA A 185 9.48 -0.39 -2.78
CA ALA A 185 9.66 -1.58 -1.96
C ALA A 185 10.37 -1.20 -0.65
N LEU A 186 10.22 -2.07 0.37
CA LEU A 186 10.86 -1.85 1.65
C LEU A 186 11.26 -3.17 2.30
N PHE A 187 12.36 -3.12 3.05
CA PHE A 187 12.91 -4.26 3.80
C PHE A 187 13.73 -3.78 5.00
N ASN A 188 13.93 -4.68 5.97
CA ASN A 188 14.78 -4.42 7.13
C ASN A 188 16.24 -4.79 6.83
N GLU A 189 17.16 -4.00 7.37
CA GLU A 189 18.60 -4.24 7.35
C GLU A 189 19.20 -4.08 8.76
N PRO A 190 20.38 -4.65 9.05
CA PRO A 190 21.07 -4.37 10.28
C PRO A 190 21.36 -2.86 10.41
N GLY A 191 21.01 -2.25 11.53
CA GLY A 191 21.27 -0.82 11.78
C GLY A 191 20.21 -0.16 12.65
N GLU A 192 20.35 1.15 12.82
CA GLU A 192 19.42 1.95 13.61
C GLU A 192 18.08 2.14 12.90
N PRO A 193 16.96 2.18 13.63
CA PRO A 193 15.64 2.42 13.08
C PRO A 193 15.55 3.74 12.29
N LEU A 194 14.73 3.75 11.26
CA LEU A 194 14.47 4.94 10.47
C LEU A 194 13.77 6.01 11.32
N ALA A 195 14.43 7.16 11.50
CA ALA A 195 13.93 8.26 12.33
C ALA A 195 13.29 9.41 11.52
N ASP A 196 13.70 9.60 10.25
CA ASP A 196 13.26 10.71 9.41
C ASP A 196 12.51 10.19 8.17
N TRP A 197 11.19 10.06 8.31
CA TRP A 197 10.31 9.64 7.23
C TRP A 197 10.21 10.67 6.11
N ALA A 198 10.24 11.97 6.44
CA ALA A 198 10.16 13.03 5.45
C ALA A 198 11.36 12.99 4.49
N ALA A 199 12.57 12.82 5.02
CA ALA A 199 13.77 12.65 4.22
C ALA A 199 13.72 11.36 3.38
N ALA A 200 13.28 10.24 3.96
CA ALA A 200 13.16 8.97 3.25
C ALA A 200 12.21 9.06 2.06
N PHE A 201 11.03 9.65 2.20
CA PHE A 201 10.08 9.80 1.11
C PHE A 201 10.50 10.88 0.09
N THR A 202 11.16 11.94 0.51
CA THR A 202 11.67 12.98 -0.41
C THR A 202 12.75 12.41 -1.34
N GLY A 203 13.48 11.38 -0.92
CA GLY A 203 14.45 10.67 -1.75
C GLY A 203 13.83 9.80 -2.85
N LEU A 204 12.52 9.53 -2.81
CA LEU A 204 11.84 8.71 -3.81
C LEU A 204 11.43 9.54 -5.04
N ARG A 205 11.55 8.92 -6.21
CA ARG A 205 11.03 9.50 -7.46
C ARG A 205 9.52 9.27 -7.53
N ARG A 206 8.79 10.27 -8.03
CA ARG A 206 7.37 10.08 -8.36
C ARG A 206 7.22 9.13 -9.54
N ASP A 207 6.14 8.35 -9.52
CA ASP A 207 5.80 7.47 -10.63
C ASP A 207 5.54 8.31 -11.89
N ALA A 208 6.03 7.81 -13.04
CA ALA A 208 5.61 8.37 -14.31
C ALA A 208 4.11 8.07 -14.55
N PRO A 209 3.38 8.95 -15.24
CA PRO A 209 2.03 8.61 -15.68
C PRO A 209 2.03 7.29 -16.47
N ASP A 210 1.09 6.40 -16.16
CA ASP A 210 0.94 5.15 -16.91
C ASP A 210 0.44 5.52 -18.31
N THR A 211 1.36 5.65 -19.27
CA THR A 211 0.99 5.80 -20.66
C THR A 211 0.52 4.44 -21.15
N ALA A 212 -0.73 4.34 -21.57
CA ALA A 212 -1.42 3.10 -21.95
C ALA A 212 -0.74 2.28 -23.06
N ASP A 213 0.37 2.76 -23.62
CA ASP A 213 1.11 2.15 -24.74
C ASP A 213 2.43 1.45 -24.36
N ALA A 214 2.86 1.50 -23.11
CA ALA A 214 4.08 0.82 -22.70
C ALA A 214 3.77 -0.57 -22.12
N ASP A 215 3.28 -1.49 -22.93
CA ASP A 215 3.36 -2.93 -22.66
C ASP A 215 4.69 -3.47 -23.21
N PRO A 216 5.73 -3.66 -22.37
CA PRO A 216 7.04 -4.16 -22.80
C PRO A 216 6.99 -5.61 -23.33
N HIS A 217 5.85 -6.29 -23.21
CA HIS A 217 5.68 -7.69 -23.65
C HIS A 217 4.91 -7.83 -24.98
N ARG A 218 4.55 -6.72 -25.63
CA ARG A 218 3.82 -6.77 -26.90
C ARG A 218 4.70 -7.16 -28.11
N GLU A 219 6.03 -7.05 -27.97
CA GLU A 219 6.99 -7.36 -29.07
C GLU A 219 7.41 -8.83 -29.14
N GLU A 220 7.09 -9.68 -28.14
CA GLU A 220 7.51 -11.10 -28.17
C GLU A 220 6.46 -12.06 -28.77
N LEU A 221 5.34 -11.56 -29.32
CA LEU A 221 4.27 -12.37 -29.92
C LEU A 221 4.03 -12.07 -31.42
N SER A 222 5.04 -11.56 -32.12
CA SER A 222 4.96 -11.36 -33.60
C SER A 222 5.86 -12.29 -34.32
#